data_deaa620ad1e475722cfede87c97c1be4
#
_entry.id   deaa620ad1e475722cfede87c97c1be4
#
_cell.length_a   1.000
_cell.length_b   1.000
_cell.length_c   1.000
_cell.angle_alpha   90.00
_cell.angle_beta   90.00
_cell.angle_gamma   90.00
#
_symmetry.space_group_name_H-M   'P 1'
#
loop_
_entity.id
_entity.type
_entity.pdbx_description
1 polymer ?
#
loop_
_entity_poly.entity_id
_entity_poly.type
_entity_poly.pdbx_seq_one_letter_code
_entity_poly.pdbx_strand_id
1 'polypeptide(L)'
;MDKIIKEDALQIASSNYVDWRKLRGKTVLIAGANGYVPQFFVHGLLKRNEIRGDGIKVIALCRDRQKAEERFGAYFKREDFQLLQQDVCAPIDINRKPDFIIHAASPAGIKVTMEHPEEVFRANVTGCENLLKMAAENGARLLYMSSVDVYGMLDEKRWISEEDIGTLNHVGLRSIYAASKRAAETLCMCFEQKGADAVIVRPSQIMGPGIALHDERLHINMISQMMRGNQIVLKGDGTPRRSFIYITDAITGMLAVLTRADKGAIYNICTELGEATVRELAEKLAGLVKDRKIKIVYNMETRHSDPAVRRVVSTVCPRSQKLRGLGWESKVTFTRACQRMMQYYGLEV
;
A
#
# COMPACT_ATOMS: atom_id res chain seq x y z
N MET A 1 -11.06 -2.86 -17.61
CA MET A 1 -9.89 -3.17 -16.76
C MET A 1 -8.72 -3.57 -17.64
N ASP A 2 -7.56 -2.96 -17.41
CA ASP A 2 -6.30 -3.20 -18.16
C ASP A 2 -5.83 -4.67 -18.06
N LYS A 3 -5.05 -5.13 -19.07
CA LYS A 3 -4.55 -6.51 -19.15
C LYS A 3 -3.64 -6.86 -17.95
N ILE A 4 -2.72 -5.95 -17.59
CA ILE A 4 -1.76 -6.19 -16.50
C ILE A 4 -2.50 -6.26 -15.15
N ILE A 5 -3.49 -5.39 -14.92
CA ILE A 5 -4.32 -5.44 -13.71
C ILE A 5 -5.12 -6.75 -13.63
N LYS A 6 -5.62 -7.28 -14.76
CA LYS A 6 -6.31 -8.58 -14.79
C LYS A 6 -5.37 -9.74 -14.43
N GLU A 7 -4.15 -9.72 -14.97
CA GLU A 7 -3.12 -10.72 -14.67
C GLU A 7 -2.72 -10.65 -13.19
N ASP A 8 -2.55 -9.44 -12.64
CA ASP A 8 -2.23 -9.23 -11.23
C ASP A 8 -3.37 -9.72 -10.31
N ALA A 9 -4.62 -9.43 -10.67
CA ALA A 9 -5.78 -9.96 -9.94
C ALA A 9 -5.83 -11.49 -9.94
N LEU A 10 -5.50 -12.13 -11.07
CA LEU A 10 -5.42 -13.58 -11.19
C LEU A 10 -4.28 -14.16 -10.33
N GLN A 11 -3.11 -13.51 -10.32
CA GLN A 11 -1.99 -13.93 -9.49
C GLN A 11 -2.35 -13.86 -7.99
N ILE A 12 -3.01 -12.77 -7.55
CA ILE A 12 -3.50 -12.64 -6.17
C ILE A 12 -4.49 -13.75 -5.86
N ALA A 13 -5.52 -13.94 -6.71
CA ALA A 13 -6.59 -14.93 -6.51
C ALA A 13 -6.10 -16.37 -6.49
N SER A 14 -4.99 -16.66 -7.16
CA SER A 14 -4.38 -18.00 -7.25
C SER A 14 -3.33 -18.27 -6.18
N SER A 15 -3.05 -17.31 -5.29
CA SER A 15 -2.02 -17.43 -4.28
C SER A 15 -2.32 -18.56 -3.28
N ASN A 16 -1.31 -19.37 -2.98
CA ASN A 16 -1.35 -20.39 -1.93
C ASN A 16 -0.92 -19.86 -0.55
N TYR A 17 -0.47 -18.63 -0.47
CA TYR A 17 -0.09 -17.97 0.79
C TYR A 17 -1.29 -17.53 1.63
N VAL A 18 -2.46 -17.34 1.00
CA VAL A 18 -3.70 -16.92 1.65
C VAL A 18 -4.48 -18.16 2.11
N ASP A 19 -4.96 -18.18 3.33
CA ASP A 19 -5.91 -19.21 3.76
C ASP A 19 -7.33 -18.84 3.31
N TRP A 20 -7.61 -19.13 2.04
CA TRP A 20 -8.90 -18.85 1.40
C TRP A 20 -10.10 -19.50 2.08
N ARG A 21 -9.89 -20.59 2.83
CA ARG A 21 -10.99 -21.26 3.59
C ARG A 21 -11.59 -20.33 4.61
N LYS A 22 -10.78 -19.45 5.24
CA LYS A 22 -11.26 -18.45 6.21
C LYS A 22 -12.08 -17.34 5.58
N LEU A 23 -11.88 -17.06 4.28
CA LEU A 23 -12.61 -16.03 3.55
C LEU A 23 -13.85 -16.55 2.81
N ARG A 24 -14.00 -17.86 2.65
CA ARG A 24 -15.10 -18.47 1.90
C ARG A 24 -16.45 -18.12 2.52
N GLY A 25 -17.38 -17.58 1.71
CA GLY A 25 -18.69 -17.14 2.13
C GLY A 25 -18.71 -15.91 3.05
N LYS A 26 -17.55 -15.31 3.32
CA LYS A 26 -17.39 -14.19 4.25
C LYS A 26 -17.56 -12.83 3.58
N THR A 27 -17.88 -11.84 4.40
CA THR A 27 -18.01 -10.45 3.98
C THR A 27 -16.74 -9.69 4.35
N VAL A 28 -16.10 -9.05 3.36
CA VAL A 28 -14.89 -8.25 3.50
C VAL A 28 -15.21 -6.79 3.20
N LEU A 29 -15.11 -5.92 4.19
CA LEU A 29 -15.20 -4.47 4.04
C LEU A 29 -13.82 -3.90 3.76
N ILE A 30 -13.66 -3.13 2.69
CA ILE A 30 -12.40 -2.48 2.32
C ILE A 30 -12.61 -0.96 2.35
N ALA A 31 -12.06 -0.30 3.37
CA ALA A 31 -12.12 1.15 3.48
C ALA A 31 -11.03 1.81 2.63
N GLY A 32 -11.41 2.83 1.85
CA GLY A 32 -10.56 3.46 0.86
C GLY A 32 -10.38 2.63 -0.42
N ALA A 33 -11.35 1.77 -0.73
CA ALA A 33 -11.26 0.75 -1.77
C ALA A 33 -10.80 1.27 -3.14
N ASN A 34 -11.20 2.49 -3.54
CA ASN A 34 -10.79 3.12 -4.80
C ASN A 34 -9.39 3.77 -4.76
N GLY A 35 -8.62 3.54 -3.70
CA GLY A 35 -7.20 3.89 -3.61
C GLY A 35 -6.34 2.99 -4.51
N TYR A 36 -5.06 3.38 -4.69
CA TYR A 36 -4.11 2.63 -5.52
C TYR A 36 -3.91 1.19 -5.03
N VAL A 37 -3.57 0.99 -3.77
CA VAL A 37 -3.32 -0.34 -3.20
C VAL A 37 -4.61 -1.11 -2.95
N PRO A 38 -5.62 -0.54 -2.27
CA PRO A 38 -6.79 -1.32 -1.88
C PRO A 38 -7.68 -1.79 -3.02
N GLN A 39 -7.63 -1.17 -4.22
CA GLN A 39 -8.34 -1.70 -5.38
C GLN A 39 -7.93 -3.15 -5.72
N PHE A 40 -6.68 -3.53 -5.44
CA PHE A 40 -6.20 -4.88 -5.73
C PHE A 40 -6.73 -5.94 -4.76
N PHE A 41 -7.13 -5.56 -3.54
CA PHE A 41 -7.95 -6.46 -2.71
C PHE A 41 -9.29 -6.72 -3.38
N VAL A 42 -9.99 -5.69 -3.85
CA VAL A 42 -11.28 -5.84 -4.56
C VAL A 42 -11.12 -6.75 -5.77
N HIS A 43 -10.16 -6.42 -6.66
CA HIS A 43 -9.92 -7.21 -7.87
C HIS A 43 -9.53 -8.66 -7.55
N GLY A 44 -8.65 -8.88 -6.58
CA GLY A 44 -8.18 -10.22 -6.19
C GLY A 44 -9.28 -11.08 -5.59
N LEU A 45 -10.08 -10.53 -4.67
CA LEU A 45 -11.17 -11.26 -4.00
C LEU A 45 -12.30 -11.61 -4.99
N LEU A 46 -12.71 -10.66 -5.84
CA LEU A 46 -13.72 -10.93 -6.86
C LEU A 46 -13.21 -11.91 -7.94
N LYS A 47 -11.92 -11.81 -8.30
CA LYS A 47 -11.30 -12.78 -9.20
C LYS A 47 -11.23 -14.18 -8.58
N ARG A 48 -11.03 -14.28 -7.25
CA ARG A 48 -11.09 -15.53 -6.52
C ARG A 48 -12.47 -16.20 -6.64
N ASN A 49 -13.54 -15.43 -6.50
CA ASN A 49 -14.89 -15.94 -6.72
C ASN A 49 -15.09 -16.48 -8.12
N GLU A 50 -14.57 -15.78 -9.14
CA GLU A 50 -14.67 -16.23 -10.55
C GLU A 50 -13.99 -17.58 -10.82
N ILE A 51 -12.80 -17.81 -10.22
CA ILE A 51 -12.00 -19.00 -10.53
C ILE A 51 -12.26 -20.17 -9.57
N ARG A 52 -12.84 -19.92 -8.40
CA ARG A 52 -13.00 -20.95 -7.35
C ARG A 52 -14.40 -21.01 -6.72
N GLY A 53 -15.27 -20.03 -6.98
CA GLY A 53 -16.62 -20.02 -6.41
C GLY A 53 -16.63 -19.84 -4.88
N ASP A 54 -15.64 -19.15 -4.30
CA ASP A 54 -15.51 -19.00 -2.84
C ASP A 54 -16.62 -18.15 -2.22
N GLY A 55 -17.40 -17.39 -3.00
CA GLY A 55 -18.59 -16.65 -2.55
C GLY A 55 -18.29 -15.50 -1.59
N ILE A 56 -17.08 -14.93 -1.65
CA ILE A 56 -16.66 -13.81 -0.82
C ILE A 56 -17.49 -12.58 -1.19
N LYS A 57 -18.11 -11.90 -0.22
CA LYS A 57 -18.84 -10.65 -0.43
C LYS A 57 -17.90 -9.49 -0.18
N VAL A 58 -17.74 -8.59 -1.17
CA VAL A 58 -16.83 -7.45 -1.10
C VAL A 58 -17.62 -6.16 -0.98
N ILE A 59 -17.39 -5.41 0.09
CA ILE A 59 -17.94 -4.07 0.30
C ILE A 59 -16.81 -3.06 0.12
N ALA A 60 -16.91 -2.26 -0.95
CA ALA A 60 -15.94 -1.22 -1.28
C ALA A 60 -16.41 0.12 -0.69
N LEU A 61 -15.85 0.53 0.46
CA LEU A 61 -16.14 1.82 1.08
C LEU A 61 -15.19 2.89 0.53
N CYS A 62 -15.75 3.95 -0.03
CA CYS A 62 -14.99 5.10 -0.52
C CYS A 62 -15.87 6.36 -0.63
N ARG A 63 -15.25 7.54 -0.60
CA ARG A 63 -15.94 8.84 -0.68
C ARG A 63 -16.31 9.23 -2.11
N ASP A 64 -15.41 8.96 -3.04
CA ASP A 64 -15.50 9.39 -4.44
C ASP A 64 -16.15 8.29 -5.29
N ARG A 65 -17.43 8.53 -5.63
CA ARG A 65 -18.22 7.62 -6.44
C ARG A 65 -17.73 7.55 -7.89
N GLN A 66 -17.38 8.69 -8.48
CA GLN A 66 -16.94 8.73 -9.88
C GLN A 66 -15.68 7.87 -10.08
N LYS A 67 -14.69 8.06 -9.21
CA LYS A 67 -13.47 7.26 -9.22
C LYS A 67 -13.74 5.77 -8.95
N ALA A 68 -14.75 5.46 -8.14
CA ALA A 68 -15.17 4.07 -7.91
C ALA A 68 -15.83 3.47 -9.15
N GLU A 69 -16.63 4.22 -9.90
CA GLU A 69 -17.26 3.81 -11.16
C GLU A 69 -16.21 3.52 -12.25
N GLU A 70 -15.20 4.38 -12.35
CA GLU A 70 -14.07 4.17 -13.29
C GLU A 70 -13.31 2.86 -12.97
N ARG A 71 -13.10 2.55 -11.69
CA ARG A 71 -12.34 1.37 -11.26
C ARG A 71 -13.15 0.09 -11.20
N PHE A 72 -14.40 0.18 -10.75
CA PHE A 72 -15.23 -0.96 -10.36
C PHE A 72 -16.53 -1.08 -11.15
N GLY A 73 -16.79 -0.21 -12.14
CA GLY A 73 -18.06 -0.20 -12.89
C GLY A 73 -18.43 -1.56 -13.46
N ALA A 74 -17.44 -2.36 -13.88
CA ALA A 74 -17.66 -3.74 -14.35
C ALA A 74 -18.22 -4.69 -13.27
N TYR A 75 -18.13 -4.31 -11.98
CA TYR A 75 -18.58 -5.14 -10.85
C TYR A 75 -19.93 -4.72 -10.29
N PHE A 76 -20.48 -3.58 -10.68
CA PHE A 76 -21.73 -3.04 -10.10
C PHE A 76 -22.96 -3.94 -10.26
N LYS A 77 -22.95 -4.83 -11.27
CA LYS A 77 -24.02 -5.79 -11.49
C LYS A 77 -23.83 -7.13 -10.78
N ARG A 78 -22.71 -7.28 -10.04
CA ARG A 78 -22.40 -8.54 -9.33
C ARG A 78 -23.07 -8.56 -7.96
N GLU A 79 -23.63 -9.69 -7.60
CA GLU A 79 -24.23 -9.92 -6.28
C GLU A 79 -23.21 -10.01 -5.13
N ASP A 80 -21.94 -10.28 -5.48
CA ASP A 80 -20.84 -10.40 -4.54
C ASP A 80 -20.03 -9.09 -4.37
N PHE A 81 -20.49 -7.98 -4.99
CA PHE A 81 -19.88 -6.66 -4.87
C PHE A 81 -20.90 -5.60 -4.46
N GLN A 82 -20.52 -4.76 -3.49
CA GLN A 82 -21.30 -3.60 -3.06
C GLN A 82 -20.39 -2.37 -2.98
N LEU A 83 -20.79 -1.27 -3.61
CA LEU A 83 -20.19 0.04 -3.38
C LEU A 83 -20.91 0.71 -2.21
N LEU A 84 -20.14 1.16 -1.21
CA LEU A 84 -20.61 1.96 -0.10
C LEU A 84 -19.96 3.35 -0.17
N GLN A 85 -20.76 4.35 -0.55
CA GLN A 85 -20.28 5.72 -0.66
C GLN A 85 -20.45 6.43 0.68
N GLN A 86 -19.40 6.43 1.52
CA GLN A 86 -19.37 7.09 2.81
C GLN A 86 -17.95 7.57 3.15
N ASP A 87 -17.84 8.51 4.09
CA ASP A 87 -16.57 8.90 4.69
C ASP A 87 -16.27 7.97 5.89
N VAL A 88 -15.08 7.40 5.92
CA VAL A 88 -14.61 6.55 7.03
C VAL A 88 -14.57 7.29 8.37
N CYS A 89 -14.46 8.63 8.34
CA CYS A 89 -14.48 9.49 9.52
C CYS A 89 -15.88 9.74 10.09
N ALA A 90 -16.95 9.40 9.35
CA ALA A 90 -18.32 9.45 9.80
C ALA A 90 -18.76 8.07 10.35
N PRO A 91 -19.86 8.00 11.14
CA PRO A 91 -20.47 6.71 11.49
C PRO A 91 -20.79 5.91 10.22
N ILE A 92 -20.35 4.66 10.18
CA ILE A 92 -20.52 3.82 8.99
C ILE A 92 -21.83 3.05 9.13
N ASP A 93 -22.78 3.37 8.25
CA ASP A 93 -24.05 2.67 8.13
C ASP A 93 -23.95 1.55 7.08
N ILE A 94 -24.15 0.32 7.52
CA ILE A 94 -23.98 -0.86 6.69
C ILE A 94 -25.02 -1.93 7.02
N ASN A 95 -25.75 -2.38 6.01
CA ASN A 95 -26.80 -3.39 6.16
C ASN A 95 -26.27 -4.83 6.37
N ARG A 96 -24.99 -5.06 6.05
CA ARG A 96 -24.36 -6.38 6.12
C ARG A 96 -23.15 -6.32 7.04
N LYS A 97 -23.17 -7.12 8.10
CA LYS A 97 -22.03 -7.24 9.03
C LYS A 97 -20.79 -7.77 8.32
N PRO A 98 -19.63 -7.09 8.39
CA PRO A 98 -18.39 -7.62 7.87
C PRO A 98 -17.83 -8.68 8.82
N ASP A 99 -17.22 -9.73 8.25
CA ASP A 99 -16.39 -10.70 8.98
C ASP A 99 -14.92 -10.24 9.01
N PHE A 100 -14.50 -9.50 7.98
CA PHE A 100 -13.16 -8.94 7.84
C PHE A 100 -13.24 -7.47 7.42
N ILE A 101 -12.36 -6.66 7.97
CA ILE A 101 -12.26 -5.24 7.66
C ILE A 101 -10.81 -4.93 7.25
N ILE A 102 -10.62 -4.29 6.11
CA ILE A 102 -9.31 -3.80 5.66
C ILE A 102 -9.36 -2.27 5.69
N HIS A 103 -8.65 -1.67 6.64
CA HIS A 103 -8.53 -0.22 6.71
C HIS A 103 -7.34 0.28 5.91
N ALA A 104 -7.60 0.70 4.68
CA ALA A 104 -6.64 1.29 3.75
C ALA A 104 -7.01 2.73 3.35
N ALA A 105 -8.01 3.32 4.00
CA ALA A 105 -8.40 4.71 3.77
C ALA A 105 -7.38 5.65 4.41
N SER A 106 -6.53 6.23 3.57
CA SER A 106 -5.57 7.26 3.97
C SER A 106 -5.21 8.07 2.75
N PRO A 107 -5.44 9.38 2.72
CA PRO A 107 -4.84 10.23 1.72
C PRO A 107 -3.32 10.09 1.79
N ALA A 108 -2.67 9.79 0.68
CA ALA A 108 -1.24 9.50 0.64
C ALA A 108 -0.55 10.36 -0.41
N GLY A 109 0.68 10.78 -0.11
CA GLY A 109 1.50 11.65 -0.94
C GLY A 109 1.90 12.92 -0.20
N ILE A 110 3.09 13.44 -0.54
CA ILE A 110 3.66 14.61 0.15
C ILE A 110 2.75 15.84 -0.05
N LYS A 111 2.28 16.06 -1.27
CA LYS A 111 1.41 17.21 -1.60
C LYS A 111 0.12 17.18 -0.77
N VAL A 112 -0.60 16.06 -0.78
CA VAL A 112 -1.84 15.92 -0.01
C VAL A 112 -1.59 16.07 1.49
N THR A 113 -0.48 15.53 1.99
CA THR A 113 -0.10 15.67 3.41
C THR A 113 0.19 17.11 3.80
N MET A 114 0.72 17.92 2.88
CA MET A 114 1.02 19.34 3.14
C MET A 114 -0.18 20.27 2.94
N GLU A 115 -1.07 19.95 2.00
CA GLU A 115 -2.25 20.78 1.67
C GLU A 115 -3.45 20.46 2.59
N HIS A 116 -3.60 19.18 3.02
CA HIS A 116 -4.74 18.70 3.82
C HIS A 116 -4.29 17.83 4.99
N PRO A 117 -3.41 18.30 5.89
CA PRO A 117 -2.83 17.51 6.97
C PRO A 117 -3.87 16.96 7.95
N GLU A 118 -4.91 17.74 8.25
CA GLU A 118 -6.00 17.34 9.15
C GLU A 118 -6.84 16.20 8.56
N GLU A 119 -7.07 16.17 7.25
CA GLU A 119 -7.79 15.05 6.60
C GLU A 119 -6.97 13.76 6.69
N VAL A 120 -5.65 13.86 6.50
CA VAL A 120 -4.75 12.71 6.65
C VAL A 120 -4.81 12.15 8.07
N PHE A 121 -4.74 13.03 9.08
CA PHE A 121 -4.82 12.63 10.48
C PHE A 121 -6.17 11.97 10.80
N ARG A 122 -7.28 12.61 10.43
CA ARG A 122 -8.63 12.10 10.70
C ARG A 122 -8.89 10.77 10.01
N ALA A 123 -8.53 10.60 8.74
CA ALA A 123 -8.71 9.33 8.04
C ALA A 123 -7.95 8.18 8.72
N ASN A 124 -6.72 8.44 9.18
CA ASN A 124 -5.90 7.43 9.84
C ASN A 124 -6.36 7.12 11.27
N VAL A 125 -6.77 8.11 12.07
CA VAL A 125 -7.07 7.96 13.50
C VAL A 125 -8.57 7.80 13.75
N THR A 126 -9.40 8.78 13.36
CA THR A 126 -10.85 8.71 13.56
C THR A 126 -11.47 7.61 12.72
N GLY A 127 -11.03 7.47 11.45
CA GLY A 127 -11.47 6.38 10.57
C GLY A 127 -11.09 5.00 11.13
N CYS A 128 -9.89 4.88 11.70
CA CYS A 128 -9.45 3.64 12.35
C CYS A 128 -10.32 3.32 13.57
N GLU A 129 -10.61 4.32 14.41
CA GLU A 129 -11.46 4.14 15.59
C GLU A 129 -12.86 3.65 15.20
N ASN A 130 -13.50 4.26 14.20
CA ASN A 130 -14.81 3.86 13.72
C ASN A 130 -14.83 2.41 13.24
N LEU A 131 -13.80 2.00 12.48
CA LEU A 131 -13.69 0.63 11.98
C LEU A 131 -13.34 -0.38 13.09
N LEU A 132 -12.57 0.02 14.11
CA LEU A 132 -12.27 -0.82 15.27
C LEU A 132 -13.52 -1.04 16.15
N LYS A 133 -14.36 -0.01 16.35
CA LYS A 133 -15.65 -0.14 17.01
C LYS A 133 -16.54 -1.13 16.26
N MET A 134 -16.66 -0.95 14.93
CA MET A 134 -17.42 -1.88 14.08
C MET A 134 -16.86 -3.31 14.15
N ALA A 135 -15.54 -3.48 14.15
CA ALA A 135 -14.91 -4.79 14.27
C ALA A 135 -15.26 -5.47 15.60
N ALA A 136 -15.15 -4.72 16.71
CA ALA A 136 -15.48 -5.24 18.05
C ALA A 136 -16.96 -5.63 18.17
N GLU A 137 -17.88 -4.80 17.69
CA GLU A 137 -19.32 -5.03 17.73
C GLU A 137 -19.77 -6.24 16.89
N ASN A 138 -19.07 -6.52 15.80
CA ASN A 138 -19.44 -7.61 14.88
C ASN A 138 -18.57 -8.87 15.03
N GLY A 139 -17.57 -8.86 15.91
CA GLY A 139 -16.57 -9.94 16.00
C GLY A 139 -15.73 -10.09 14.74
N ALA A 140 -15.54 -9.00 13.99
CA ALA A 140 -14.77 -8.99 12.77
C ALA A 140 -13.27 -8.87 13.04
N ARG A 141 -12.44 -9.44 12.15
CA ARG A 141 -11.00 -9.20 12.15
C ARG A 141 -10.66 -7.96 11.32
N LEU A 142 -9.92 -7.01 11.90
CA LEU A 142 -9.46 -5.81 11.23
C LEU A 142 -7.98 -5.91 10.85
N LEU A 143 -7.65 -5.63 9.58
CA LEU A 143 -6.30 -5.37 9.12
C LEU A 143 -6.12 -3.86 8.96
N TYR A 144 -5.23 -3.28 9.77
CA TYR A 144 -4.82 -1.88 9.63
C TYR A 144 -3.62 -1.75 8.71
N MET A 145 -3.76 -1.03 7.60
CA MET A 145 -2.66 -0.73 6.71
C MET A 145 -1.89 0.51 7.19
N SER A 146 -0.83 0.27 7.96
CA SER A 146 0.15 1.26 8.41
C SER A 146 1.16 1.59 7.30
N SER A 147 2.40 1.90 7.63
CA SER A 147 3.50 2.21 6.72
C SER A 147 4.84 1.99 7.40
N VAL A 148 5.89 1.70 6.62
CA VAL A 148 7.28 1.74 7.14
C VAL A 148 7.70 3.15 7.60
N ASP A 149 6.98 4.20 7.24
CA ASP A 149 7.25 5.57 7.71
C ASP A 149 7.09 5.71 9.22
N VAL A 150 6.37 4.78 9.89
CA VAL A 150 6.26 4.73 11.35
C VAL A 150 7.60 4.51 12.05
N TYR A 151 8.57 3.92 11.36
CA TYR A 151 9.91 3.76 11.94
C TYR A 151 10.62 5.10 12.15
N GLY A 152 10.30 6.11 11.33
CA GLY A 152 10.94 7.42 11.43
C GLY A 152 12.43 7.38 11.11
N MET A 153 13.24 8.17 11.84
CA MET A 153 14.71 8.19 11.73
C MET A 153 15.31 7.20 12.71
N LEU A 154 16.17 6.34 12.21
CA LEU A 154 16.99 5.43 12.98
C LEU A 154 18.45 5.90 12.90
N ASP A 155 19.18 5.85 14.00
CA ASP A 155 20.55 6.36 14.10
C ASP A 155 21.56 5.51 13.33
N GLU A 156 21.24 4.25 13.07
CA GLU A 156 22.11 3.31 12.37
C GLU A 156 21.49 2.83 11.04
N LYS A 157 22.35 2.63 10.04
CA LYS A 157 22.00 1.97 8.78
C LYS A 157 21.94 0.46 9.00
N ARG A 158 20.80 -0.05 9.45
CA ARG A 158 20.58 -1.47 9.67
C ARG A 158 19.27 -1.96 9.10
N TRP A 159 19.14 -3.25 9.09
CA TRP A 159 17.88 -3.90 8.80
C TRP A 159 16.86 -3.61 9.90
N ILE A 160 15.61 -3.35 9.52
CA ILE A 160 14.56 -2.93 10.44
C ILE A 160 13.58 -4.09 10.62
N SER A 161 13.41 -4.49 11.87
CA SER A 161 12.38 -5.43 12.33
C SER A 161 11.12 -4.68 12.80
N GLU A 162 10.05 -5.42 13.09
CA GLU A 162 8.81 -4.86 13.62
C GLU A 162 8.97 -4.25 15.02
N GLU A 163 10.00 -4.65 15.76
CA GLU A 163 10.31 -4.20 17.13
C GLU A 163 11.09 -2.89 17.16
N ASP A 164 11.61 -2.42 16.02
CA ASP A 164 12.42 -1.22 15.95
C ASP A 164 11.60 0.05 16.13
N ILE A 165 12.18 1.01 16.88
CA ILE A 165 11.57 2.32 17.16
C ILE A 165 12.60 3.40 16.85
N GLY A 166 12.25 4.29 15.93
CA GLY A 166 13.05 5.48 15.62
C GLY A 166 12.33 6.77 15.98
N THR A 167 12.99 7.90 15.79
CA THR A 167 12.48 9.22 16.16
C THR A 167 11.63 9.83 15.06
N LEU A 168 10.58 10.58 15.44
CA LEU A 168 9.78 11.42 14.55
C LEU A 168 9.87 12.87 15.01
N ASN A 169 10.00 13.80 14.07
CA ASN A 169 9.78 15.21 14.35
C ASN A 169 8.27 15.49 14.43
N HIS A 170 7.68 15.26 15.59
CA HIS A 170 6.23 15.28 15.80
C HIS A 170 5.56 16.67 15.64
N VAL A 171 6.34 17.75 15.60
CA VAL A 171 5.81 19.11 15.40
C VAL A 171 5.85 19.57 13.93
N GLY A 172 6.43 18.81 13.04
CA GLY A 172 6.49 19.15 11.61
C GLY A 172 5.30 18.59 10.82
N LEU A 173 4.66 19.41 9.97
CA LEU A 173 3.54 18.95 9.13
C LEU A 173 3.85 17.71 8.30
N ARG A 174 5.09 17.55 7.85
CA ARG A 174 5.53 16.35 7.12
C ARG A 174 5.43 15.05 7.93
N SER A 175 5.49 15.16 9.25
CA SER A 175 5.41 14.00 10.13
C SER A 175 3.97 13.57 10.40
N ILE A 176 2.96 14.36 9.99
CA ILE A 176 1.56 14.08 10.29
C ILE A 176 1.14 12.69 9.81
N TYR A 177 1.60 12.27 8.63
CA TYR A 177 1.33 10.94 8.10
C TYR A 177 1.89 9.84 9.01
N ALA A 178 3.18 9.88 9.30
CA ALA A 178 3.81 8.87 10.16
C ALA A 178 3.29 8.92 11.60
N ALA A 179 3.06 10.11 12.14
CA ALA A 179 2.51 10.30 13.49
C ALA A 179 1.08 9.76 13.61
N SER A 180 0.21 10.05 12.62
CA SER A 180 -1.16 9.52 12.60
C SER A 180 -1.20 8.00 12.40
N LYS A 181 -0.26 7.43 11.62
CA LYS A 181 -0.12 5.99 11.48
C LYS A 181 0.29 5.33 12.81
N ARG A 182 1.26 5.91 13.56
CA ARG A 182 1.61 5.44 14.91
C ARG A 182 0.43 5.53 15.88
N ALA A 183 -0.29 6.65 15.90
CA ALA A 183 -1.46 6.81 16.75
C ALA A 183 -2.51 5.74 16.48
N ALA A 184 -2.77 5.42 15.22
CA ALA A 184 -3.72 4.38 14.84
C ALA A 184 -3.23 2.96 15.16
N GLU A 185 -1.92 2.66 15.06
CA GLU A 185 -1.35 1.40 15.56
C GLU A 185 -1.61 1.27 17.07
N THR A 186 -1.38 2.35 17.83
CA THR A 186 -1.68 2.37 19.29
C THR A 186 -3.16 2.13 19.56
N LEU A 187 -4.07 2.73 18.77
CA LEU A 187 -5.51 2.45 18.90
C LEU A 187 -5.81 0.97 18.63
N CYS A 188 -5.23 0.36 17.63
CA CYS A 188 -5.41 -1.09 17.37
C CYS A 188 -5.02 -1.91 18.60
N MET A 189 -3.90 -1.59 19.26
CA MET A 189 -3.46 -2.28 20.49
C MET A 189 -4.41 -2.04 21.66
N CYS A 190 -4.92 -0.80 21.84
CA CYS A 190 -5.90 -0.50 22.87
C CYS A 190 -7.21 -1.30 22.69
N PHE A 191 -7.70 -1.43 21.46
CA PHE A 191 -8.90 -2.21 21.15
C PHE A 191 -8.65 -3.72 21.27
N GLU A 192 -7.44 -4.17 20.92
CA GLU A 192 -7.03 -5.57 21.09
C GLU A 192 -7.09 -6.00 22.55
N GLN A 193 -6.61 -5.18 23.49
CA GLN A 193 -6.72 -5.41 24.93
C GLN A 193 -8.18 -5.51 25.41
N LYS A 194 -9.12 -4.85 24.72
CA LYS A 194 -10.56 -4.92 24.98
C LYS A 194 -11.26 -6.07 24.26
N GLY A 195 -10.52 -6.93 23.58
CA GLY A 195 -11.04 -8.11 22.93
C GLY A 195 -11.23 -8.04 21.41
N ALA A 196 -11.04 -6.86 20.76
CA ALA A 196 -11.11 -6.77 19.30
C ALA A 196 -10.00 -7.58 18.63
N ASP A 197 -10.27 -8.15 17.45
CA ASP A 197 -9.25 -8.86 16.64
C ASP A 197 -8.68 -7.90 15.60
N ALA A 198 -7.49 -7.36 15.85
CA ALA A 198 -6.80 -6.47 14.94
C ALA A 198 -5.40 -6.97 14.63
N VAL A 199 -4.98 -6.80 13.36
CA VAL A 199 -3.60 -7.05 12.90
C VAL A 199 -3.10 -5.84 12.13
N ILE A 200 -1.81 -5.58 12.18
CA ILE A 200 -1.20 -4.38 11.62
C ILE A 200 -0.18 -4.80 10.55
N VAL A 201 -0.19 -4.10 9.42
CA VAL A 201 0.83 -4.27 8.38
C VAL A 201 1.54 -2.97 8.09
N ARG A 202 2.87 -3.02 7.93
CA ARG A 202 3.74 -1.89 7.60
C ARG A 202 4.34 -2.11 6.20
N PRO A 203 3.63 -1.73 5.12
CA PRO A 203 4.15 -1.91 3.77
C PRO A 203 5.30 -0.95 3.48
N SER A 204 6.31 -1.47 2.75
CA SER A 204 7.34 -0.68 2.09
C SER A 204 6.79 0.01 0.83
N GLN A 205 7.64 0.58 -0.03
CA GLN A 205 7.16 1.26 -1.24
C GLN A 205 6.56 0.26 -2.23
N ILE A 206 5.24 0.31 -2.40
CA ILE A 206 4.54 -0.59 -3.31
C ILE A 206 4.62 -0.07 -4.74
N MET A 207 5.08 -0.92 -5.66
CA MET A 207 5.15 -0.69 -7.11
C MET A 207 4.07 -1.49 -7.83
N GLY A 208 3.49 -0.93 -8.89
CA GLY A 208 2.52 -1.64 -9.72
C GLY A 208 1.71 -0.72 -10.62
N PRO A 209 0.79 -1.28 -11.43
CA PRO A 209 -0.06 -0.53 -12.35
C PRO A 209 -1.19 0.23 -11.61
N GLY A 210 -1.81 1.22 -12.27
CA GLY A 210 -3.01 1.89 -11.78
C GLY A 210 -2.78 3.15 -10.93
N ILE A 211 -1.55 3.68 -10.89
CA ILE A 211 -1.24 4.99 -10.33
C ILE A 211 -1.33 6.04 -11.45
N ALA A 212 -1.84 7.22 -11.16
CA ALA A 212 -1.85 8.30 -12.14
C ALA A 212 -0.43 8.85 -12.39
N LEU A 213 -0.08 9.19 -13.64
CA LEU A 213 1.27 9.67 -14.01
C LEU A 213 1.66 11.02 -13.37
N HIS A 214 0.69 11.76 -12.82
CA HIS A 214 0.96 12.97 -12.06
C HIS A 214 1.25 12.72 -10.57
N ASP A 215 1.22 11.46 -10.12
CA ASP A 215 1.57 11.09 -8.75
C ASP A 215 3.07 11.33 -8.48
N GLU A 216 3.38 11.86 -7.31
CA GLU A 216 4.74 12.28 -6.94
C GLU A 216 5.62 11.12 -6.42
N ARG A 217 5.10 9.89 -6.34
CA ARG A 217 5.91 8.73 -5.95
C ARG A 217 7.11 8.58 -6.85
N LEU A 218 8.25 8.30 -6.25
CA LEU A 218 9.56 8.27 -6.91
C LEU A 218 9.56 7.52 -8.25
N HIS A 219 9.06 6.29 -8.26
CA HIS A 219 9.05 5.43 -9.45
C HIS A 219 8.08 5.94 -10.54
N ILE A 220 6.95 6.53 -10.14
CA ILE A 220 5.99 7.12 -11.09
C ILE A 220 6.53 8.41 -11.69
N ASN A 221 7.16 9.25 -10.86
CA ASN A 221 7.78 10.48 -11.33
C ASN A 221 8.85 10.19 -12.37
N MET A 222 9.71 9.17 -12.17
CA MET A 222 10.71 8.73 -13.15
C MET A 222 10.06 8.25 -14.44
N ILE A 223 9.04 7.40 -14.38
CA ILE A 223 8.28 6.93 -15.56
C ILE A 223 7.64 8.12 -16.29
N SER A 224 7.01 9.05 -15.56
CA SER A 224 6.39 10.25 -16.15
C SER A 224 7.44 11.12 -16.88
N GLN A 225 8.63 11.26 -16.33
CA GLN A 225 9.73 11.99 -16.99
C GLN A 225 10.18 11.28 -18.27
N MET A 226 10.34 9.96 -18.25
CA MET A 226 10.70 9.18 -19.44
C MET A 226 9.64 9.26 -20.54
N MET A 227 8.36 9.35 -20.18
CA MET A 227 7.27 9.51 -21.16
C MET A 227 7.23 10.91 -21.80
N ARG A 228 7.63 11.94 -21.05
CA ARG A 228 7.67 13.34 -21.55
C ARG A 228 8.93 13.67 -22.33
N GLY A 229 10.01 12.89 -22.13
CA GLY A 229 11.30 13.13 -22.76
C GLY A 229 12.25 11.95 -22.58
N ASN A 230 13.51 12.15 -22.96
CA ASN A 230 14.52 11.09 -22.94
C ASN A 230 15.46 11.22 -21.73
N GLN A 231 14.93 11.64 -20.58
CA GLN A 231 15.75 11.80 -19.37
C GLN A 231 14.99 11.53 -18.07
N ILE A 232 15.76 11.16 -17.04
CA ILE A 232 15.34 11.10 -15.64
C ILE A 232 16.21 12.10 -14.88
N VAL A 233 15.57 13.08 -14.23
CA VAL A 233 16.27 14.07 -13.38
C VAL A 233 16.11 13.64 -11.92
N LEU A 234 17.22 13.31 -11.26
CA LEU A 234 17.28 12.97 -9.85
C LEU A 234 17.53 14.22 -9.01
N LYS A 235 16.78 14.37 -7.91
CA LYS A 235 17.05 15.40 -6.90
C LYS A 235 18.16 14.90 -5.97
N GLY A 236 19.40 15.34 -6.20
CA GLY A 236 20.61 14.92 -5.47
C GLY A 236 21.35 13.76 -6.15
N ASP A 237 22.16 13.03 -5.38
CA ASP A 237 23.10 12.01 -5.85
C ASP A 237 22.51 10.62 -6.08
N GLY A 238 21.24 10.41 -5.70
CA GLY A 238 20.56 9.13 -5.85
C GLY A 238 21.02 8.04 -4.87
N THR A 239 21.81 8.36 -3.85
CA THR A 239 22.33 7.39 -2.87
C THR A 239 21.31 6.83 -1.86
N PRO A 240 20.20 7.52 -1.49
CA PRO A 240 19.23 6.96 -0.55
C PRO A 240 18.69 5.63 -1.03
N ARG A 241 18.72 4.61 -0.15
CA ARG A 241 18.22 3.27 -0.42
C ARG A 241 16.74 3.16 0.01
N ARG A 242 15.97 2.38 -0.73
CA ARG A 242 14.54 2.13 -0.49
C ARG A 242 14.25 0.64 -0.67
N SER A 243 13.21 0.18 0.00
CA SER A 243 12.66 -1.14 -0.21
C SER A 243 11.40 -1.02 -1.07
N PHE A 244 11.37 -1.73 -2.20
CA PHE A 244 10.25 -1.79 -3.13
C PHE A 244 9.64 -3.18 -3.11
N ILE A 245 8.32 -3.26 -3.16
CA ILE A 245 7.58 -4.53 -3.29
C ILE A 245 6.54 -4.38 -4.41
N TYR A 246 6.39 -5.42 -5.23
CA TYR A 246 5.36 -5.40 -6.26
C TYR A 246 3.97 -5.63 -5.67
N ILE A 247 2.95 -5.01 -6.28
CA ILE A 247 1.58 -4.99 -5.77
C ILE A 247 1.01 -6.36 -5.46
N THR A 248 1.26 -7.38 -6.31
CA THR A 248 0.73 -8.73 -6.07
C THR A 248 1.36 -9.38 -4.85
N ASP A 249 2.64 -9.18 -4.63
CA ASP A 249 3.35 -9.68 -3.46
C ASP A 249 2.88 -8.93 -2.20
N ALA A 250 2.70 -7.62 -2.28
CA ALA A 250 2.18 -6.83 -1.16
C ALA A 250 0.77 -7.29 -0.75
N ILE A 251 -0.16 -7.44 -1.71
CA ILE A 251 -1.54 -7.86 -1.43
C ILE A 251 -1.59 -9.29 -0.89
N THR A 252 -0.83 -10.22 -1.47
CA THR A 252 -0.81 -11.60 -0.98
C THR A 252 -0.18 -11.71 0.41
N GLY A 253 0.84 -10.90 0.72
CA GLY A 253 1.40 -10.78 2.06
C GLY A 253 0.40 -10.24 3.08
N MET A 254 -0.31 -9.16 2.74
CA MET A 254 -1.36 -8.60 3.61
C MET A 254 -2.53 -9.56 3.81
N LEU A 255 -2.97 -10.30 2.78
CA LEU A 255 -4.00 -11.33 2.90
C LEU A 255 -3.52 -12.54 3.70
N ALA A 256 -2.23 -12.90 3.61
CA ALA A 256 -1.64 -13.92 4.46
C ALA A 256 -1.68 -13.50 5.94
N VAL A 257 -1.33 -12.25 6.26
CA VAL A 257 -1.46 -11.68 7.61
C VAL A 257 -2.92 -11.70 8.05
N LEU A 258 -3.85 -11.20 7.23
CA LEU A 258 -5.28 -11.17 7.56
C LEU A 258 -5.82 -12.55 7.91
N THR A 259 -5.34 -13.60 7.24
CA THR A 259 -5.89 -14.95 7.37
C THR A 259 -5.10 -15.90 8.27
N ARG A 260 -3.82 -15.62 8.56
CA ARG A 260 -2.94 -16.55 9.28
C ARG A 260 -2.30 -15.99 10.55
N ALA A 261 -2.16 -14.65 10.66
CA ALA A 261 -1.48 -14.05 11.79
C ALA A 261 -2.26 -14.21 13.09
N ASP A 262 -1.54 -14.18 14.20
CA ASP A 262 -2.13 -14.07 15.53
C ASP A 262 -2.72 -12.66 15.73
N LYS A 263 -3.70 -12.57 16.62
CA LYS A 263 -4.32 -11.32 17.06
C LYS A 263 -3.26 -10.37 17.65
N GLY A 264 -3.37 -9.06 17.38
CA GLY A 264 -2.45 -8.03 17.86
C GLY A 264 -1.09 -8.01 17.14
N ALA A 265 -0.83 -8.91 16.18
CA ALA A 265 0.47 -9.00 15.54
C ALA A 265 0.70 -7.89 14.51
N ILE A 266 1.97 -7.47 14.41
CA ILE A 266 2.47 -6.47 13.46
C ILE A 266 3.42 -7.14 12.47
N TYR A 267 3.30 -6.80 11.17
CA TYR A 267 4.13 -7.38 10.11
C TYR A 267 4.65 -6.34 9.13
N ASN A 268 5.92 -6.39 8.81
CA ASN A 268 6.48 -5.70 7.66
C ASN A 268 6.03 -6.37 6.36
N ILE A 269 5.51 -5.59 5.42
CA ILE A 269 5.18 -6.05 4.07
C ILE A 269 6.24 -5.51 3.11
N CYS A 270 7.29 -6.28 2.93
CA CYS A 270 8.47 -5.91 2.14
C CYS A 270 9.12 -7.14 1.52
N THR A 271 10.11 -6.92 0.70
CA THR A 271 10.99 -7.97 0.18
C THR A 271 12.42 -7.45 0.10
N GLU A 272 13.36 -8.29 0.49
CA GLU A 272 14.79 -8.00 0.37
C GLU A 272 15.25 -7.99 -1.11
N LEU A 273 14.48 -8.63 -2.01
CA LEU A 273 14.75 -8.64 -3.46
C LEU A 273 14.45 -7.31 -4.15
N GLY A 274 13.75 -6.39 -3.48
CA GLY A 274 13.35 -5.09 -4.01
C GLY A 274 14.15 -3.92 -3.44
N GLU A 275 15.27 -4.17 -2.77
CA GLU A 275 16.10 -3.11 -2.23
C GLU A 275 16.98 -2.46 -3.29
N ALA A 276 16.79 -1.16 -3.48
CA ALA A 276 17.57 -0.39 -4.43
C ALA A 276 17.80 1.05 -3.95
N THR A 277 18.91 1.65 -4.35
CA THR A 277 19.09 3.10 -4.27
C THR A 277 18.21 3.80 -5.31
N VAL A 278 17.97 5.08 -5.10
CA VAL A 278 17.26 5.91 -6.08
C VAL A 278 17.97 5.89 -7.44
N ARG A 279 19.32 5.85 -7.42
CA ARG A 279 20.15 5.71 -8.62
C ARG A 279 19.94 4.37 -9.31
N GLU A 280 20.03 3.25 -8.58
CA GLU A 280 19.82 1.90 -9.12
C GLU A 280 18.43 1.73 -9.73
N LEU A 281 17.40 2.35 -9.13
CA LEU A 281 16.05 2.39 -9.71
C LEU A 281 16.03 3.15 -11.03
N ALA A 282 16.66 4.34 -11.11
CA ALA A 282 16.70 5.14 -12.33
C ALA A 282 17.46 4.41 -13.44
N GLU A 283 18.62 3.82 -13.12
CA GLU A 283 19.43 3.03 -14.06
C GLU A 283 18.65 1.80 -14.56
N LYS A 284 17.93 1.11 -13.66
CA LYS A 284 17.09 -0.02 -14.03
C LYS A 284 15.98 0.39 -14.99
N LEU A 285 15.24 1.46 -14.70
CA LEU A 285 14.17 1.95 -15.56
C LEU A 285 14.72 2.41 -16.92
N ALA A 286 15.80 3.19 -16.91
CA ALA A 286 16.44 3.67 -18.14
C ALA A 286 16.95 2.52 -19.02
N GLY A 287 17.58 1.51 -18.43
CA GLY A 287 18.15 0.37 -19.14
C GLY A 287 17.11 -0.64 -19.67
N LEU A 288 15.87 -0.57 -19.23
CA LEU A 288 14.78 -1.42 -19.74
C LEU A 288 14.12 -0.86 -20.99
N VAL A 289 14.26 0.43 -21.30
CA VAL A 289 13.70 1.06 -22.51
C VAL A 289 14.49 0.61 -23.74
N LYS A 290 13.79 0.12 -24.78
CA LYS A 290 14.43 -0.45 -25.96
C LYS A 290 14.48 0.50 -27.16
N ASP A 291 13.48 1.37 -27.30
CA ASP A 291 13.29 2.23 -28.48
C ASP A 291 14.17 3.47 -28.49
N ARG A 292 14.72 3.85 -27.33
CA ARG A 292 15.53 5.06 -27.17
C ARG A 292 16.44 5.02 -25.95
N LYS A 293 17.47 5.86 -25.95
CA LYS A 293 18.38 6.02 -24.82
C LYS A 293 17.86 7.06 -23.83
N ILE A 294 17.69 6.67 -22.56
CA ILE A 294 17.28 7.55 -21.47
C ILE A 294 18.54 8.07 -20.75
N LYS A 295 18.67 9.39 -20.64
CA LYS A 295 19.76 10.06 -19.91
C LYS A 295 19.38 10.23 -18.44
N ILE A 296 20.29 9.92 -17.52
CA ILE A 296 20.14 10.22 -16.10
C ILE A 296 20.89 11.50 -15.79
N VAL A 297 20.19 12.47 -15.19
CA VAL A 297 20.71 13.80 -14.84
C VAL A 297 20.63 13.97 -13.33
N TYR A 298 21.71 14.43 -12.71
CA TYR A 298 21.77 14.67 -11.26
C TYR A 298 21.65 16.17 -10.98
N ASN A 299 20.58 16.59 -10.33
CA ASN A 299 20.40 17.97 -9.89
C ASN A 299 20.83 18.10 -8.42
N MET A 300 22.06 18.54 -8.20
CA MET A 300 22.68 18.67 -6.88
C MET A 300 22.21 19.91 -6.11
N GLU A 301 21.74 20.97 -6.79
CA GLU A 301 21.29 22.23 -6.17
C GLU A 301 20.08 22.02 -5.27
N THR A 302 19.16 21.15 -5.65
CA THR A 302 17.96 20.86 -4.85
C THR A 302 18.25 20.19 -3.50
N ARG A 303 19.45 19.60 -3.32
CA ARG A 303 19.86 18.98 -2.04
C ARG A 303 20.10 20.02 -0.95
N HIS A 304 20.50 21.22 -1.31
CA HIS A 304 20.83 22.30 -0.36
C HIS A 304 19.64 23.21 -0.06
N SER A 305 18.73 23.36 -1.00
CA SER A 305 17.61 24.31 -0.92
C SER A 305 16.32 23.70 -0.33
N ASP A 306 16.10 22.41 -0.45
CA ASP A 306 14.90 21.73 0.06
C ASP A 306 15.20 21.08 1.42
N PRO A 307 14.67 21.65 2.55
CA PRO A 307 14.81 21.04 3.89
C PRO A 307 14.28 19.61 3.94
N ALA A 308 13.45 19.25 2.99
CA ALA A 308 12.90 17.93 2.82
C ALA A 308 13.90 16.90 2.32
N VAL A 309 14.78 17.32 1.43
CA VAL A 309 15.85 16.46 0.89
C VAL A 309 16.98 16.31 1.92
N ARG A 310 17.23 17.35 2.73
CA ARG A 310 18.25 17.32 3.80
C ARG A 310 17.99 16.28 4.88
N ARG A 311 16.73 15.97 5.21
CA ARG A 311 16.35 15.14 6.39
C ARG A 311 16.03 13.69 6.05
N VAL A 312 15.89 13.31 4.81
CA VAL A 312 15.48 11.95 4.42
C VAL A 312 16.67 11.18 3.86
N VAL A 313 17.69 10.99 4.67
CA VAL A 313 18.73 9.96 4.44
C VAL A 313 18.52 8.79 5.41
N SER A 314 17.30 8.51 5.81
CA SER A 314 17.06 7.24 6.47
C SER A 314 16.94 6.17 5.40
N THR A 315 17.92 5.29 5.38
CA THR A 315 17.81 4.02 4.65
C THR A 315 16.84 3.16 5.47
N VAL A 316 15.58 3.09 5.01
CA VAL A 316 14.58 2.23 5.63
C VAL A 316 14.49 0.95 4.80
N CYS A 317 15.16 -0.10 5.28
CA CYS A 317 15.13 -1.42 4.67
C CYS A 317 14.53 -2.43 5.67
N PRO A 318 13.19 -2.55 5.71
CA PRO A 318 12.53 -3.48 6.60
C PRO A 318 12.78 -4.92 6.18
N ARG A 319 12.76 -5.84 7.15
CA ARG A 319 12.87 -7.29 6.94
C ARG A 319 11.51 -7.95 6.89
N SER A 320 11.38 -8.91 5.98
CA SER A 320 10.17 -9.73 5.84
C SER A 320 10.23 -11.05 6.63
N GLN A 321 11.19 -11.21 7.53
CA GLN A 321 11.44 -12.48 8.23
C GLN A 321 10.19 -12.98 8.97
N LYS A 322 9.49 -12.10 9.67
CA LYS A 322 8.26 -12.45 10.39
C LYS A 322 7.15 -12.88 9.43
N LEU A 323 6.98 -12.17 8.31
CA LEU A 323 6.01 -12.51 7.27
C LEU A 323 6.34 -13.86 6.61
N ARG A 324 7.63 -14.15 6.37
CA ARG A 324 8.08 -15.48 5.88
C ARG A 324 7.75 -16.59 6.87
N GLY A 325 7.73 -16.30 8.17
CA GLY A 325 7.27 -17.24 9.21
C GLY A 325 5.82 -17.70 9.03
N LEU A 326 4.96 -16.93 8.32
CA LEU A 326 3.62 -17.35 7.91
C LEU A 326 3.60 -18.19 6.63
N GLY A 327 4.77 -18.53 6.08
CA GLY A 327 4.92 -19.28 4.82
C GLY A 327 4.80 -18.43 3.56
N TRP A 328 4.82 -17.08 3.68
CA TRP A 328 4.80 -16.17 2.53
C TRP A 328 6.21 -15.93 1.99
N GLU A 329 6.31 -15.85 0.67
CA GLU A 329 7.53 -15.47 -0.05
C GLU A 329 7.21 -14.53 -1.21
N SER A 330 8.10 -13.56 -1.46
CA SER A 330 8.03 -12.69 -2.64
C SER A 330 8.30 -13.49 -3.92
N LYS A 331 7.49 -13.27 -4.94
CA LYS A 331 7.61 -13.93 -6.26
C LYS A 331 8.07 -12.99 -7.38
N VAL A 332 7.90 -11.70 -7.19
CA VAL A 332 8.18 -10.72 -8.24
C VAL A 332 9.51 -10.04 -7.99
N THR A 333 10.48 -10.28 -8.87
CA THR A 333 11.79 -9.61 -8.81
C THR A 333 11.66 -8.11 -9.10
N PHE A 334 12.60 -7.31 -8.59
CA PHE A 334 12.65 -5.86 -8.83
C PHE A 334 12.62 -5.51 -10.33
N THR A 335 13.39 -6.23 -11.15
CA THR A 335 13.38 -6.04 -12.62
C THR A 335 11.99 -6.31 -13.21
N ARG A 336 11.32 -7.40 -12.79
CA ARG A 336 9.99 -7.72 -13.29
C ARG A 336 8.95 -6.70 -12.85
N ALA A 337 9.04 -6.17 -11.64
CA ALA A 337 8.20 -5.10 -11.15
C ALA A 337 8.32 -3.83 -12.01
N CYS A 338 9.56 -3.42 -12.33
CA CYS A 338 9.82 -2.29 -13.22
C CYS A 338 9.23 -2.53 -14.62
N GLN A 339 9.47 -3.71 -15.22
CA GLN A 339 8.92 -4.07 -16.53
C GLN A 339 7.40 -3.99 -16.58
N ARG A 340 6.71 -4.60 -15.61
CA ARG A 340 5.24 -4.60 -15.58
C ARG A 340 4.65 -3.19 -15.43
N MET A 341 5.28 -2.35 -14.60
CA MET A 341 4.88 -0.94 -14.51
C MET A 341 5.06 -0.21 -15.83
N MET A 342 6.24 -0.32 -16.45
CA MET A 342 6.54 0.37 -17.71
C MET A 342 5.61 -0.08 -18.83
N GLN A 343 5.34 -1.38 -18.94
CA GLN A 343 4.37 -1.95 -19.89
C GLN A 343 2.96 -1.39 -19.68
N TYR A 344 2.53 -1.22 -18.41
CA TYR A 344 1.22 -0.63 -18.10
C TYR A 344 1.10 0.81 -18.62
N TYR A 345 2.19 1.58 -18.60
CA TYR A 345 2.21 2.95 -19.14
C TYR A 345 2.56 3.01 -20.63
N GLY A 346 2.66 1.88 -21.33
CA GLY A 346 2.89 1.83 -22.76
C GLY A 346 4.35 2.04 -23.19
N LEU A 347 5.32 1.86 -22.27
CA LEU A 347 6.71 1.87 -22.62
C LEU A 347 7.17 0.51 -23.16
N GLU A 348 7.94 0.49 -24.25
CA GLU A 348 8.54 -0.73 -24.80
C GLU A 348 9.74 -1.16 -23.94
N VAL A 349 9.65 -2.37 -23.33
CA VAL A 349 10.64 -2.92 -22.40
C VAL A 349 10.97 -4.38 -22.66
#